data_b3845172890a310c4f75563dbcf2a7ba
#
_entry.id   b3845172890a310c4f75563dbcf2a7ba
#
_cell.length_a   1.000
_cell.length_b   1.000
_cell.length_c   1.000
_cell.angle_alpha   90.00
_cell.angle_beta   90.00
_cell.angle_gamma   90.00
#
_symmetry.space_group_name_H-M   'P 1'
#
loop_
_entity.id
_entity.type
_entity.pdbx_description
1 polymer ?
#
loop_
_entity_poly.entity_id
_entity_poly.type
_entity_poly.pdbx_seq_one_letter_code
_entity_poly.pdbx_strand_id
1 'polypeptide(L)'
;MIEKIYVTVCVLLFPFSFYYLLSAIDKHRRIYAWLGFLYSYNYLMQMGFYNFTIAAPLCLIGIGYWWKHKADFGLGQVAILNLLLLATYFSHFGPFVLLLFTLSFFSGVDLLISLLNWRDGKWRKRLSFFGYLLPAYFILINTHLTNPETRNQASWIAKHNGAQFSQYKSLTTLWTNFLQAEPLIYFNDSYLPISKILLVLVSLCLIWTIVVRIRQKQIFQLDGLFFVLVLLLTALYFKLPWRYGSPAWINPRINLFIFPILLGWFLVPNRLWVKRVMVGLMLTLTFWHLGLTIRDYHRLNKDMKEFMSGVRLIKPYSVISILDQATDFREADHHGSIRDLSPFYHGLCYYALQTGSLYIGNYEPKYHYFPLHYKNGNWKFRYIHGQIDYLVAWHEKANHPTLKELGQDYQLIYQTKQLKLYQHR
;
A
#
# COMPACT_ATOMS: atom_id res chain seq x y z
N MET A 1 16.74 -14.15 6.81
CA MET A 1 17.54 -12.90 6.98
C MET A 1 17.17 -11.85 5.94
N ILE A 2 17.08 -12.18 4.65
CA ILE A 2 16.76 -11.25 3.53
C ILE A 2 15.41 -10.55 3.73
N GLU A 3 14.36 -11.30 4.12
CA GLU A 3 13.03 -10.74 4.39
C GLU A 3 13.06 -9.63 5.47
N LYS A 4 13.79 -9.86 6.57
CA LYS A 4 13.91 -8.86 7.63
C LYS A 4 14.60 -7.59 7.15
N ILE A 5 15.65 -7.72 6.34
CA ILE A 5 16.34 -6.57 5.73
C ILE A 5 15.36 -5.81 4.82
N TYR A 6 14.64 -6.53 3.97
CA TYR A 6 13.67 -5.94 3.05
C TYR A 6 12.56 -5.15 3.79
N VAL A 7 11.95 -5.76 4.80
CA VAL A 7 10.93 -5.09 5.64
C VAL A 7 11.53 -3.88 6.38
N THR A 8 12.75 -4.00 6.88
CA THR A 8 13.43 -2.86 7.53
C THR A 8 13.64 -1.70 6.56
N VAL A 9 14.05 -1.98 5.33
CA VAL A 9 14.16 -0.96 4.27
C VAL A 9 12.81 -0.30 4.00
N CYS A 10 11.74 -1.08 3.86
CA CYS A 10 10.38 -0.55 3.69
C CYS A 10 10.00 0.43 4.80
N VAL A 11 10.26 0.05 6.07
CA VAL A 11 9.91 0.86 7.25
C VAL A 11 10.72 2.15 7.30
N LEU A 12 12.03 2.10 7.06
CA LEU A 12 12.92 3.26 7.16
C LEU A 12 12.82 4.21 5.97
N LEU A 13 12.40 3.71 4.81
CA LEU A 13 12.32 4.54 3.60
C LEU A 13 11.21 5.59 3.69
N PHE A 14 10.12 5.33 4.44
CA PHE A 14 9.04 6.30 4.64
C PHE A 14 9.50 7.58 5.35
N PRO A 15 10.04 7.53 6.60
CA PRO A 15 10.50 8.75 7.26
C PRO A 15 11.60 9.45 6.48
N PHE A 16 12.48 8.71 5.80
CA PHE A 16 13.49 9.30 4.93
C PHE A 16 12.84 10.05 3.75
N SER A 17 11.83 9.49 3.10
CA SER A 17 11.14 10.14 1.98
C SER A 17 10.41 11.42 2.38
N PHE A 18 9.78 11.43 3.56
CA PHE A 18 9.16 12.64 4.13
C PHE A 18 10.22 13.71 4.40
N TYR A 19 11.31 13.32 5.05
CA TYR A 19 12.41 14.24 5.32
C TYR A 19 12.97 14.85 4.04
N TYR A 20 13.23 14.02 3.03
CA TYR A 20 13.78 14.45 1.76
C TYR A 20 12.83 15.40 1.01
N LEU A 21 11.56 15.00 0.82
CA LEU A 21 10.53 15.81 0.16
C LEU A 21 10.37 17.17 0.83
N LEU A 22 10.13 17.17 2.14
CA LEU A 22 9.83 18.38 2.90
C LEU A 22 11.04 19.32 2.96
N SER A 23 12.26 18.77 3.11
CA SER A 23 13.51 19.55 3.08
C SER A 23 13.79 20.15 1.70
N ALA A 24 13.40 19.45 0.62
CA ALA A 24 13.54 19.95 -0.74
C ALA A 24 12.62 21.15 -1.03
N ILE A 25 11.45 21.20 -0.39
CA ILE A 25 10.49 22.31 -0.53
C ILE A 25 10.94 23.52 0.31
N ASP A 26 11.15 23.27 1.61
CA ASP A 26 11.63 24.25 2.59
C ASP A 26 12.29 23.54 3.78
N LYS A 27 13.52 23.95 4.12
CA LYS A 27 14.27 23.37 5.26
C LYS A 27 13.51 23.42 6.60
N HIS A 28 12.61 24.37 6.77
CA HIS A 28 11.80 24.48 7.99
C HIS A 28 10.71 23.40 8.06
N ARG A 29 10.18 22.94 6.90
CA ARG A 29 9.12 21.93 6.83
C ARG A 29 9.59 20.52 7.22
N ARG A 30 10.91 20.28 7.27
CA ARG A 30 11.46 19.01 7.76
C ARG A 30 10.96 18.58 9.14
N ILE A 31 10.42 19.50 9.93
CA ILE A 31 9.81 19.19 11.24
C ILE A 31 8.64 18.22 11.09
N TYR A 32 7.88 18.27 10.00
CA TYR A 32 6.77 17.36 9.72
C TYR A 32 7.24 15.95 9.32
N ALA A 33 8.54 15.76 9.05
CA ALA A 33 9.09 14.44 8.68
C ALA A 33 8.94 13.39 9.78
N TRP A 34 8.80 13.81 11.04
CA TRP A 34 8.50 12.90 12.16
C TRP A 34 7.22 12.09 11.94
N LEU A 35 6.24 12.62 11.19
CA LEU A 35 5.04 11.87 10.80
C LEU A 35 5.34 10.70 9.86
N GLY A 36 6.47 10.70 9.17
CA GLY A 36 6.89 9.59 8.32
C GLY A 36 7.05 8.28 9.10
N PHE A 37 7.43 8.33 10.38
CA PHE A 37 7.49 7.15 11.24
C PHE A 37 6.10 6.57 11.53
N LEU A 38 5.07 7.41 11.64
CA LEU A 38 3.69 6.96 11.83
C LEU A 38 3.19 6.21 10.58
N TYR A 39 3.62 6.63 9.37
CA TYR A 39 3.24 6.01 8.11
C TYR A 39 4.08 4.78 7.75
N SER A 40 5.17 4.49 8.48
CA SER A 40 6.04 3.34 8.23
C SER A 40 5.30 2.01 8.33
N TYR A 41 4.46 1.86 9.36
CA TYR A 41 3.58 0.71 9.53
C TYR A 41 2.17 1.08 9.09
N ASN A 42 1.91 1.03 7.80
CA ASN A 42 0.61 1.37 7.25
C ASN A 42 -0.21 0.12 6.87
N TYR A 43 -1.51 0.31 6.68
CA TYR A 43 -2.45 -0.74 6.32
C TYR A 43 -2.00 -1.57 5.10
N LEU A 44 -1.49 -0.93 4.06
CA LEU A 44 -1.07 -1.65 2.84
C LEU A 44 0.17 -2.51 3.07
N MET A 45 1.07 -2.08 3.95
CA MET A 45 2.20 -2.91 4.39
C MET A 45 1.70 -4.15 5.14
N GLN A 46 0.70 -3.99 6.02
CA GLN A 46 0.11 -5.11 6.78
C GLN A 46 -0.65 -6.09 5.86
N MET A 47 -1.17 -5.61 4.74
CA MET A 47 -1.76 -6.43 3.68
C MET A 47 -0.72 -7.20 2.85
N GLY A 48 0.58 -7.01 3.11
CA GLY A 48 1.65 -7.66 2.36
C GLY A 48 1.99 -6.98 1.02
N PHE A 49 1.47 -5.78 0.73
CA PHE A 49 1.81 -5.04 -0.50
C PHE A 49 3.19 -4.38 -0.39
N TYR A 50 4.23 -5.17 -0.12
CA TYR A 50 5.59 -4.67 0.09
C TYR A 50 6.16 -3.91 -1.11
N ASN A 51 5.87 -4.37 -2.33
CA ASN A 51 6.24 -3.68 -3.56
C ASN A 51 5.63 -2.27 -3.65
N PHE A 52 4.36 -2.10 -3.27
CA PHE A 52 3.72 -0.80 -3.16
C PHE A 52 4.34 0.04 -2.03
N THR A 53 4.65 -0.60 -0.91
CA THR A 53 5.23 0.06 0.28
C THR A 53 6.63 0.63 0.00
N ILE A 54 7.42 0.02 -0.90
CA ILE A 54 8.67 0.61 -1.40
C ILE A 54 8.41 1.70 -2.44
N ALA A 55 7.48 1.48 -3.37
CA ALA A 55 7.22 2.41 -4.45
C ALA A 55 6.66 3.76 -3.96
N ALA A 56 5.87 3.76 -2.87
CA ALA A 56 5.28 4.98 -2.35
C ALA A 56 6.33 6.00 -1.85
N PRO A 57 7.30 5.63 -0.98
CA PRO A 57 8.36 6.56 -0.62
C PRO A 57 9.30 6.91 -1.78
N LEU A 58 9.56 6.01 -2.76
CA LEU A 58 10.31 6.35 -3.97
C LEU A 58 9.60 7.44 -4.78
N CYS A 59 8.26 7.38 -4.88
CA CYS A 59 7.46 8.43 -5.50
C CYS A 59 7.66 9.78 -4.77
N LEU A 60 7.58 9.82 -3.44
CA LEU A 60 7.81 11.05 -2.66
C LEU A 60 9.24 11.58 -2.83
N ILE A 61 10.24 10.70 -2.88
CA ILE A 61 11.64 11.09 -3.18
C ILE A 61 11.74 11.67 -4.58
N GLY A 62 11.11 11.07 -5.59
CA GLY A 62 11.09 11.56 -6.95
C GLY A 62 10.48 12.97 -7.07
N ILE A 63 9.35 13.22 -6.38
CA ILE A 63 8.74 14.56 -6.30
C ILE A 63 9.69 15.57 -5.64
N GLY A 64 10.30 15.18 -4.50
CA GLY A 64 11.28 16.03 -3.80
C GLY A 64 12.53 16.29 -4.63
N TYR A 65 13.00 15.28 -5.36
CA TYR A 65 14.16 15.43 -6.26
C TYR A 65 13.89 16.43 -7.37
N TRP A 66 12.75 16.31 -8.04
CA TRP A 66 12.34 17.30 -9.04
C TRP A 66 12.23 18.70 -8.43
N TRP A 67 11.55 18.83 -7.29
CA TRP A 67 11.35 20.13 -6.65
C TRP A 67 12.67 20.82 -6.33
N LYS A 68 13.65 20.07 -5.84
CA LYS A 68 14.97 20.58 -5.49
C LYS A 68 15.76 21.07 -6.71
N HIS A 69 15.63 20.37 -7.85
CA HIS A 69 16.45 20.61 -9.04
C HIS A 69 15.69 21.28 -10.19
N LYS A 70 14.40 21.60 -10.06
CA LYS A 70 13.55 22.16 -11.14
C LYS A 70 14.10 23.41 -11.83
N ALA A 71 14.92 24.21 -11.14
CA ALA A 71 15.52 25.41 -11.72
C ALA A 71 16.66 25.07 -12.70
N ASP A 72 17.38 23.96 -12.43
CA ASP A 72 18.56 23.57 -13.20
C ASP A 72 18.70 22.04 -13.28
N PHE A 73 18.27 21.47 -14.41
CA PHE A 73 18.40 20.05 -14.73
C PHE A 73 19.56 19.86 -15.70
N GLY A 74 20.68 19.32 -15.20
CA GLY A 74 21.77 18.82 -16.03
C GLY A 74 21.57 17.31 -16.33
N LEU A 75 22.42 16.72 -17.16
CA LEU A 75 22.34 15.31 -17.57
C LEU A 75 22.35 14.35 -16.37
N GLY A 76 23.16 14.62 -15.35
CA GLY A 76 23.21 13.80 -14.14
C GLY A 76 21.87 13.81 -13.37
N GLN A 77 21.22 14.97 -13.26
CA GLN A 77 19.90 15.08 -12.62
C GLN A 77 18.83 14.36 -13.44
N VAL A 78 18.88 14.44 -14.76
CA VAL A 78 17.99 13.70 -15.67
C VAL A 78 18.15 12.19 -15.48
N ALA A 79 19.41 11.71 -15.44
CA ALA A 79 19.71 10.29 -15.25
C ALA A 79 19.16 9.77 -13.90
N ILE A 80 19.40 10.52 -12.81
CA ILE A 80 18.88 10.15 -11.47
C ILE A 80 17.35 10.17 -11.44
N LEU A 81 16.69 11.15 -12.05
CA LEU A 81 15.23 11.23 -12.08
C LEU A 81 14.64 10.05 -12.85
N ASN A 82 15.21 9.70 -14.02
CA ASN A 82 14.76 8.53 -14.79
C ASN A 82 15.02 7.21 -14.03
N LEU A 83 16.13 7.11 -13.30
CA LEU A 83 16.40 5.96 -12.43
C LEU A 83 15.35 5.84 -11.31
N LEU A 84 14.95 6.95 -10.69
CA LEU A 84 13.88 6.97 -9.70
C LEU A 84 12.53 6.57 -10.30
N LEU A 85 12.20 7.06 -11.51
CA LEU A 85 11.00 6.68 -12.25
C LEU A 85 11.00 5.16 -12.56
N LEU A 86 12.12 4.63 -13.07
CA LEU A 86 12.28 3.19 -13.33
C LEU A 86 12.18 2.36 -12.06
N ALA A 87 12.87 2.76 -10.99
CA ALA A 87 12.80 2.07 -9.71
C ALA A 87 11.37 2.04 -9.15
N THR A 88 10.64 3.15 -9.29
CA THR A 88 9.24 3.24 -8.88
C THR A 88 8.36 2.35 -9.76
N TYR A 89 8.57 2.32 -11.08
CA TYR A 89 7.85 1.46 -12.02
C TYR A 89 8.03 -0.02 -11.71
N PHE A 90 9.28 -0.48 -11.56
CA PHE A 90 9.58 -1.88 -11.25
C PHE A 90 9.11 -2.28 -9.85
N SER A 91 9.02 -1.34 -8.92
CA SER A 91 8.43 -1.60 -7.61
C SER A 91 6.90 -1.70 -7.71
N HIS A 92 6.22 -0.69 -8.29
CA HIS A 92 4.76 -0.73 -8.45
C HIS A 92 4.25 0.34 -9.42
N PHE A 93 3.39 -0.09 -10.36
CA PHE A 93 2.85 0.76 -11.43
C PHE A 93 2.05 1.99 -10.91
N GLY A 94 1.22 1.84 -9.86
CA GLY A 94 0.38 2.94 -9.35
C GLY A 94 1.17 4.16 -8.88
N PRO A 95 2.13 4.03 -7.94
CA PRO A 95 3.04 5.12 -7.56
C PRO A 95 3.87 5.70 -8.72
N PHE A 96 4.25 4.88 -9.70
CA PHE A 96 4.93 5.37 -10.92
C PHE A 96 4.03 6.32 -11.72
N VAL A 97 2.77 5.92 -11.95
CA VAL A 97 1.79 6.78 -12.65
C VAL A 97 1.56 8.07 -11.87
N LEU A 98 1.42 7.99 -10.54
CA LEU A 98 1.28 9.18 -9.70
C LEU A 98 2.51 10.10 -9.77
N LEU A 99 3.72 9.53 -9.73
CA LEU A 99 4.96 10.29 -9.86
C LEU A 99 5.01 11.01 -11.21
N LEU A 100 4.83 10.27 -12.32
CA LEU A 100 4.86 10.83 -13.67
C LEU A 100 3.79 11.92 -13.85
N PHE A 101 2.56 11.69 -13.37
CA PHE A 101 1.49 12.67 -13.37
C PHE A 101 1.88 13.93 -12.58
N THR A 102 2.41 13.77 -11.37
CA THR A 102 2.80 14.90 -10.52
C THR A 102 3.91 15.72 -11.14
N LEU A 103 4.93 15.07 -11.69
CA LEU A 103 6.03 15.75 -12.39
C LEU A 103 5.54 16.50 -13.61
N SER A 104 4.65 15.90 -14.40
CA SER A 104 4.07 16.51 -15.58
C SER A 104 3.18 17.71 -15.22
N PHE A 105 2.34 17.55 -14.19
CA PHE A 105 1.47 18.60 -13.69
C PHE A 105 2.28 19.81 -13.17
N PHE A 106 3.26 19.57 -12.29
CA PHE A 106 4.08 20.64 -11.74
C PHE A 106 4.92 21.33 -12.81
N SER A 107 5.50 20.55 -13.73
CA SER A 107 6.28 21.13 -14.85
C SER A 107 5.40 21.88 -15.84
N GLY A 108 4.18 21.41 -16.08
CA GLY A 108 3.21 22.08 -16.95
C GLY A 108 2.81 23.44 -16.41
N VAL A 109 2.52 23.54 -15.10
CA VAL A 109 2.20 24.82 -14.47
C VAL A 109 3.42 25.74 -14.45
N ASP A 110 4.62 25.23 -14.14
CA ASP A 110 5.85 26.01 -14.16
C ASP A 110 6.19 26.53 -15.58
N LEU A 111 5.94 25.72 -16.61
CA LEU A 111 6.03 26.11 -18.01
C LEU A 111 5.01 27.22 -18.34
N LEU A 112 3.75 27.05 -17.94
CA LEU A 112 2.70 28.05 -18.18
C LEU A 112 3.05 29.40 -17.57
N ILE A 113 3.49 29.42 -16.30
CA ILE A 113 3.96 30.65 -15.63
C ILE A 113 5.14 31.29 -16.40
N SER A 114 6.04 30.46 -16.95
CA SER A 114 7.18 30.94 -17.72
C SER A 114 6.78 31.50 -19.08
N LEU A 115 5.74 30.93 -19.70
CA LEU A 115 5.20 31.47 -20.96
C LEU A 115 4.50 32.80 -20.77
N LEU A 116 3.83 33.00 -19.63
CA LEU A 116 3.27 34.34 -19.29
C LEU A 116 4.37 35.41 -19.15
N ASN A 117 5.59 34.99 -18.78
CA ASN A 117 6.78 35.81 -18.68
C ASN A 117 7.78 35.52 -19.82
N TRP A 118 7.30 35.33 -21.03
CA TRP A 118 8.06 34.81 -22.18
C TRP A 118 9.34 35.54 -22.52
N ARG A 119 9.45 36.83 -22.17
CA ARG A 119 10.66 37.66 -22.39
C ARG A 119 11.91 37.12 -21.70
N ASP A 120 11.76 36.37 -20.59
CA ASP A 120 12.89 35.81 -19.83
C ASP A 120 13.55 34.60 -20.50
N GLY A 121 13.00 34.07 -21.60
CA GLY A 121 13.53 32.91 -22.35
C GLY A 121 13.55 31.58 -21.57
N LYS A 122 13.15 31.57 -20.29
CA LYS A 122 13.21 30.39 -19.40
C LYS A 122 12.27 29.27 -19.81
N TRP A 123 11.22 29.59 -20.58
CA TRP A 123 10.22 28.62 -21.06
C TRP A 123 10.85 27.51 -21.90
N ARG A 124 11.91 27.79 -22.71
CA ARG A 124 12.60 26.77 -23.52
C ARG A 124 13.19 25.65 -22.66
N LYS A 125 13.88 26.04 -21.57
CA LYS A 125 14.45 25.08 -20.60
C LYS A 125 13.37 24.28 -19.85
N ARG A 126 12.22 24.89 -19.57
CA ARG A 126 11.09 24.21 -18.95
C ARG A 126 10.36 23.27 -19.91
N LEU A 127 10.27 23.63 -21.17
CA LEU A 127 9.72 22.76 -22.21
C LEU A 127 10.60 21.52 -22.41
N SER A 128 11.94 21.68 -22.42
CA SER A 128 12.85 20.54 -22.58
C SER A 128 12.72 19.49 -21.47
N PHE A 129 12.20 19.85 -20.29
CA PHE A 129 11.95 18.90 -19.22
C PHE A 129 10.97 17.79 -19.65
N PHE A 130 9.96 18.10 -20.47
CA PHE A 130 9.06 17.08 -20.99
C PHE A 130 9.76 16.05 -21.87
N GLY A 131 10.81 16.48 -22.60
CA GLY A 131 11.69 15.57 -23.33
C GLY A 131 12.39 14.56 -22.40
N TYR A 132 12.75 14.97 -21.19
CA TYR A 132 13.39 14.11 -20.20
C TYR A 132 12.44 13.05 -19.62
N LEU A 133 11.12 13.28 -19.70
CA LEU A 133 10.09 12.33 -19.29
C LEU A 133 9.66 11.35 -20.39
N LEU A 134 10.11 11.53 -21.64
CA LEU A 134 9.73 10.67 -22.78
C LEU A 134 9.96 9.17 -22.50
N PRO A 135 11.09 8.73 -21.91
CA PRO A 135 11.26 7.31 -21.59
C PRO A 135 10.16 6.77 -20.65
N ALA A 136 9.76 7.55 -19.65
CA ALA A 136 8.70 7.16 -18.73
C ALA A 136 7.32 7.13 -19.41
N TYR A 137 7.02 8.06 -20.30
CA TYR A 137 5.80 8.02 -21.12
C TYR A 137 5.78 6.83 -22.06
N PHE A 138 6.91 6.50 -22.67
CA PHE A 138 7.01 5.31 -23.51
C PHE A 138 6.71 4.05 -22.73
N ILE A 139 7.25 3.90 -21.52
CA ILE A 139 6.97 2.78 -20.63
C ILE A 139 5.47 2.74 -20.27
N LEU A 140 4.87 3.89 -19.92
CA LEU A 140 3.44 3.99 -19.59
C LEU A 140 2.55 3.50 -20.75
N ILE A 141 2.81 4.02 -21.95
CA ILE A 141 2.06 3.68 -23.16
C ILE A 141 2.24 2.20 -23.50
N ASN A 142 3.48 1.71 -23.49
CA ASN A 142 3.76 0.31 -23.78
C ASN A 142 3.06 -0.63 -22.78
N THR A 143 3.13 -0.32 -21.49
CA THR A 143 2.44 -1.10 -20.44
C THR A 143 0.92 -1.12 -20.66
N HIS A 144 0.34 0.00 -21.05
CA HIS A 144 -1.10 0.07 -21.34
C HIS A 144 -1.47 -0.74 -22.58
N LEU A 145 -0.67 -0.65 -23.65
CA LEU A 145 -0.93 -1.35 -24.91
C LEU A 145 -0.69 -2.87 -24.81
N THR A 146 0.24 -3.30 -23.98
CA THR A 146 0.59 -4.72 -23.83
C THR A 146 -0.20 -5.45 -22.75
N ASN A 147 -0.89 -4.72 -21.85
CA ASN A 147 -1.66 -5.35 -20.78
C ASN A 147 -2.95 -5.99 -21.31
N PRO A 148 -3.09 -7.34 -21.27
CA PRO A 148 -4.27 -8.03 -21.79
C PRO A 148 -5.57 -7.67 -21.04
N GLU A 149 -5.47 -7.32 -19.75
CA GLU A 149 -6.64 -7.02 -18.92
C GLU A 149 -7.29 -5.68 -19.29
N THR A 150 -6.49 -4.69 -19.67
CA THR A 150 -7.01 -3.39 -20.11
C THR A 150 -7.56 -3.44 -21.54
N ARG A 151 -7.06 -4.37 -22.36
CA ARG A 151 -7.49 -4.52 -23.77
C ARG A 151 -8.82 -5.23 -23.94
N ASN A 152 -9.16 -6.15 -23.05
CA ASN A 152 -10.35 -6.98 -23.25
C ASN A 152 -11.10 -7.26 -21.94
N GLN A 153 -11.93 -6.29 -21.52
CA GLN A 153 -12.76 -6.41 -20.32
C GLN A 153 -13.74 -7.60 -20.41
N ALA A 154 -14.28 -7.89 -21.58
CA ALA A 154 -15.21 -9.00 -21.78
C ALA A 154 -14.52 -10.34 -21.50
N SER A 155 -13.29 -10.52 -21.98
CA SER A 155 -12.49 -11.71 -21.68
C SER A 155 -12.17 -11.83 -20.19
N TRP A 156 -11.87 -10.72 -19.51
CA TRP A 156 -11.65 -10.72 -18.07
C TRP A 156 -12.91 -11.13 -17.31
N ILE A 157 -14.07 -10.56 -17.65
CA ILE A 157 -15.38 -10.88 -17.03
C ILE A 157 -15.72 -12.37 -17.22
N ALA A 158 -15.55 -12.89 -18.43
CA ALA A 158 -15.79 -14.30 -18.73
C ALA A 158 -14.87 -15.22 -17.92
N LYS A 159 -13.58 -14.88 -17.80
CA LYS A 159 -12.58 -15.64 -17.05
C LYS A 159 -12.84 -15.63 -15.53
N HIS A 160 -13.54 -14.62 -15.02
CA HIS A 160 -13.86 -14.46 -13.59
C HIS A 160 -15.35 -14.74 -13.29
N ASN A 161 -16.02 -15.62 -14.08
CA ASN A 161 -17.39 -16.07 -13.87
C ASN A 161 -18.42 -14.93 -13.75
N GLY A 162 -18.31 -13.92 -14.59
CA GLY A 162 -19.24 -12.79 -14.61
C GLY A 162 -19.03 -11.76 -13.49
N ALA A 163 -17.90 -11.82 -12.77
CA ALA A 163 -17.60 -10.83 -11.74
C ALA A 163 -17.55 -9.41 -12.34
N GLN A 164 -18.02 -8.43 -11.57
CA GLN A 164 -17.96 -7.03 -11.99
C GLN A 164 -16.53 -6.58 -12.19
N PHE A 165 -16.22 -6.03 -13.36
CA PHE A 165 -14.91 -5.50 -13.70
C PHE A 165 -14.52 -4.31 -12.82
N SER A 166 -15.48 -3.43 -12.52
CA SER A 166 -15.31 -2.28 -11.64
C SER A 166 -16.20 -2.43 -10.42
N GLN A 167 -15.62 -2.32 -9.22
CA GLN A 167 -16.36 -2.34 -7.96
C GLN A 167 -16.14 -1.03 -7.22
N TYR A 168 -17.23 -0.39 -6.79
CA TYR A 168 -17.21 0.86 -6.05
C TYR A 168 -17.64 0.63 -4.61
N LYS A 169 -17.00 1.32 -3.66
CA LYS A 169 -17.50 1.44 -2.30
C LYS A 169 -18.52 2.59 -2.22
N SER A 170 -19.46 2.51 -1.27
CA SER A 170 -20.40 3.59 -1.04
C SER A 170 -19.68 4.87 -0.64
N LEU A 171 -20.25 6.03 -0.96
CA LEU A 171 -19.71 7.33 -0.58
C LEU A 171 -19.57 7.45 0.94
N THR A 172 -20.53 6.91 1.70
CA THR A 172 -20.49 6.90 3.17
C THR A 172 -19.26 6.13 3.68
N THR A 173 -19.00 4.94 3.11
CA THR A 173 -17.83 4.14 3.46
C THR A 173 -16.52 4.87 3.12
N LEU A 174 -16.44 5.46 1.91
CA LEU A 174 -15.25 6.21 1.49
C LEU A 174 -15.02 7.42 2.40
N TRP A 175 -16.09 8.16 2.74
CA TRP A 175 -15.99 9.31 3.63
C TRP A 175 -15.54 8.93 5.03
N THR A 176 -16.12 7.86 5.58
CA THR A 176 -15.71 7.32 6.90
C THR A 176 -14.24 6.93 6.88
N ASN A 177 -13.80 6.17 5.88
CA ASN A 177 -12.41 5.74 5.74
C ASN A 177 -11.44 6.93 5.59
N PHE A 178 -11.84 7.94 4.81
CA PHE A 178 -11.05 9.16 4.62
C PHE A 178 -10.87 9.91 5.95
N LEU A 179 -11.98 10.18 6.66
CA LEU A 179 -11.97 10.87 7.96
C LEU A 179 -11.29 10.07 9.08
N GLN A 180 -11.12 8.79 8.90
CA GLN A 180 -10.38 7.95 9.85
C GLN A 180 -8.89 7.84 9.54
N ALA A 181 -8.38 8.50 8.50
CA ALA A 181 -7.03 8.29 8.00
C ALA A 181 -6.71 6.79 7.82
N GLU A 182 -7.52 6.13 6.99
CA GLU A 182 -7.52 4.68 6.74
C GLU A 182 -6.12 4.01 6.71
N PRO A 183 -5.06 4.62 6.14
CA PRO A 183 -3.74 3.99 6.12
C PRO A 183 -3.14 3.71 7.50
N LEU A 184 -3.62 4.35 8.57
CA LEU A 184 -3.07 4.20 9.93
C LEU A 184 -3.82 3.18 10.78
N ILE A 185 -4.91 2.59 10.26
CA ILE A 185 -5.74 1.64 11.00
C ILE A 185 -5.66 0.28 10.31
N TYR A 186 -5.23 -0.75 11.02
CA TYR A 186 -5.07 -2.06 10.40
C TYR A 186 -5.56 -3.24 11.25
N PHE A 187 -5.12 -3.45 12.49
CA PHE A 187 -5.50 -4.65 13.23
C PHE A 187 -6.82 -4.52 14.00
N ASN A 188 -7.09 -3.36 14.63
CA ASN A 188 -8.29 -3.16 15.46
C ASN A 188 -8.60 -1.67 15.68
N ASP A 189 -9.73 -1.39 16.33
CA ASP A 189 -10.21 -0.01 16.59
C ASP A 189 -9.35 0.78 17.57
N SER A 190 -8.40 0.16 18.27
CA SER A 190 -7.48 0.87 19.16
C SER A 190 -6.62 1.92 18.45
N TYR A 191 -6.48 1.83 17.13
CA TYR A 191 -5.76 2.81 16.30
C TYR A 191 -6.60 4.06 16.00
N LEU A 192 -7.93 4.00 16.11
CA LEU A 192 -8.85 5.13 15.79
C LEU A 192 -8.55 6.42 16.56
N PRO A 193 -8.24 6.41 17.87
CA PRO A 193 -7.93 7.65 18.57
C PRO A 193 -6.70 8.36 17.99
N ILE A 194 -5.67 7.60 17.59
CA ILE A 194 -4.45 8.15 17.01
C ILE A 194 -4.75 8.86 15.69
N SER A 195 -5.51 8.21 14.79
CA SER A 195 -5.86 8.79 13.51
C SER A 195 -6.78 10.01 13.65
N LYS A 196 -7.73 10.00 14.61
CA LYS A 196 -8.58 11.16 14.91
C LYS A 196 -7.77 12.35 15.42
N ILE A 197 -6.83 12.13 16.35
CA ILE A 197 -5.95 13.19 16.86
C ILE A 197 -5.08 13.73 15.72
N LEU A 198 -4.52 12.86 14.88
CA LEU A 198 -3.74 13.28 13.70
C LEU A 198 -4.58 14.17 12.78
N LEU A 199 -5.82 13.79 12.49
CA LEU A 199 -6.71 14.59 11.64
C LEU A 199 -7.01 15.96 12.23
N VAL A 200 -7.23 16.04 13.54
CA VAL A 200 -7.40 17.33 14.24
C VAL A 200 -6.13 18.18 14.07
N LEU A 201 -4.95 17.61 14.31
CA LEU A 201 -3.67 18.32 14.15
C LEU A 201 -3.46 18.80 12.70
N VAL A 202 -3.73 17.93 11.71
CA VAL A 202 -3.64 18.27 10.27
C VAL A 202 -4.63 19.40 9.95
N SER A 203 -5.88 19.34 10.45
CA SER A 203 -6.89 20.36 10.22
C SER A 203 -6.47 21.72 10.84
N LEU A 204 -5.91 21.70 12.03
CA LEU A 204 -5.40 22.93 12.69
C LEU A 204 -4.23 23.52 11.88
N CYS A 205 -3.29 22.70 11.43
CA CYS A 205 -2.19 23.14 10.55
C CYS A 205 -2.69 23.69 9.23
N LEU A 206 -3.72 23.08 8.64
CA LEU A 206 -4.37 23.51 7.40
C LEU A 206 -5.01 24.89 7.58
N ILE A 207 -5.84 25.05 8.60
CA ILE A 207 -6.51 26.32 8.92
C ILE A 207 -5.46 27.42 9.17
N TRP A 208 -4.46 27.12 10.00
CA TRP A 208 -3.35 28.03 10.27
C TRP A 208 -2.65 28.46 8.97
N THR A 209 -2.30 27.51 8.12
CA THR A 209 -1.63 27.77 6.84
C THR A 209 -2.49 28.67 5.95
N ILE A 210 -3.79 28.38 5.82
CA ILE A 210 -4.73 29.20 5.02
C ILE A 210 -4.76 30.64 5.56
N VAL A 211 -4.99 30.82 6.86
CA VAL A 211 -5.09 32.14 7.49
C VAL A 211 -3.80 32.95 7.28
N VAL A 212 -2.63 32.34 7.50
CA VAL A 212 -1.34 33.02 7.32
C VAL A 212 -1.12 33.41 5.87
N ARG A 213 -1.38 32.49 4.89
CA ARG A 213 -1.21 32.76 3.47
C ARG A 213 -2.16 33.84 2.95
N ILE A 214 -3.42 33.87 3.42
CA ILE A 214 -4.36 34.95 3.09
C ILE A 214 -3.81 36.29 3.60
N ARG A 215 -3.41 36.36 4.87
CA ARG A 215 -2.86 37.60 5.48
C ARG A 215 -1.60 38.09 4.79
N GLN A 216 -0.74 37.17 4.35
CA GLN A 216 0.53 37.49 3.65
C GLN A 216 0.37 37.62 2.15
N LYS A 217 -0.83 37.47 1.58
CA LYS A 217 -1.09 37.48 0.11
C LYS A 217 -0.24 36.45 -0.66
N GLN A 218 0.02 35.27 -0.04
CA GLN A 218 0.91 34.22 -0.56
C GLN A 218 0.16 32.95 -1.02
N ILE A 219 -1.13 33.05 -1.32
CA ILE A 219 -1.95 31.88 -1.72
C ILE A 219 -1.45 31.27 -3.02
N PHE A 220 -1.01 32.10 -3.97
CA PHE A 220 -0.60 31.68 -5.31
C PHE A 220 0.93 31.44 -5.44
N GLN A 221 1.59 31.06 -4.36
CA GLN A 221 2.98 30.62 -4.46
C GLN A 221 3.08 29.25 -5.13
N LEU A 222 4.23 28.94 -5.74
CA LEU A 222 4.43 27.70 -6.50
C LEU A 222 4.20 26.44 -5.65
N ASP A 223 4.49 26.47 -4.34
CA ASP A 223 4.20 25.39 -3.42
C ASP A 223 2.69 25.17 -3.18
N GLY A 224 1.83 26.10 -3.61
CA GLY A 224 0.39 25.90 -3.72
C GLY A 224 -0.01 24.73 -4.61
N LEU A 225 0.88 24.30 -5.52
CA LEU A 225 0.68 23.11 -6.36
C LEU A 225 0.51 21.84 -5.54
N PHE A 226 1.13 21.74 -4.36
CA PHE A 226 0.92 20.62 -3.46
C PHE A 226 -0.53 20.55 -2.95
N PHE A 227 -1.13 21.70 -2.64
CA PHE A 227 -2.53 21.76 -2.24
C PHE A 227 -3.48 21.41 -3.38
N VAL A 228 -3.22 21.92 -4.59
CA VAL A 228 -4.01 21.55 -5.78
C VAL A 228 -3.89 20.06 -6.08
N LEU A 229 -2.69 19.48 -5.98
CA LEU A 229 -2.49 18.04 -6.14
C LEU A 229 -3.28 17.24 -5.10
N VAL A 230 -3.33 17.68 -3.84
CA VAL A 230 -4.15 17.06 -2.79
C VAL A 230 -5.63 17.10 -3.14
N LEU A 231 -6.15 18.22 -3.65
CA LEU A 231 -7.55 18.31 -4.10
C LEU A 231 -7.83 17.33 -5.23
N LEU A 232 -6.92 17.21 -6.22
CA LEU A 232 -7.03 16.25 -7.31
C LEU A 232 -7.00 14.80 -6.80
N LEU A 233 -6.08 14.47 -5.90
CA LEU A 233 -6.00 13.13 -5.30
C LEU A 233 -7.24 12.80 -4.47
N THR A 234 -7.77 13.79 -3.73
CA THR A 234 -9.01 13.62 -2.97
C THR A 234 -10.20 13.38 -3.90
N ALA A 235 -10.30 14.13 -5.00
CA ALA A 235 -11.34 13.89 -6.02
C ALA A 235 -11.19 12.48 -6.63
N LEU A 236 -9.98 12.06 -6.96
CA LEU A 236 -9.71 10.71 -7.47
C LEU A 236 -10.05 9.63 -6.42
N TYR A 237 -9.75 9.86 -5.15
CA TYR A 237 -10.10 8.94 -4.06
C TYR A 237 -11.59 8.64 -4.02
N PHE A 238 -12.45 9.63 -4.18
CA PHE A 238 -13.91 9.46 -4.16
C PHE A 238 -14.48 8.96 -5.49
N LYS A 239 -13.81 9.22 -6.62
CA LYS A 239 -14.34 8.93 -7.97
C LYS A 239 -13.89 7.58 -8.52
N LEU A 240 -12.70 7.10 -8.14
CA LEU A 240 -12.17 5.85 -8.67
C LEU A 240 -12.80 4.63 -7.98
N PRO A 241 -12.94 3.51 -8.71
CA PRO A 241 -13.43 2.26 -8.13
C PRO A 241 -12.45 1.72 -7.09
N TRP A 242 -12.97 0.97 -6.12
CA TRP A 242 -12.14 0.24 -5.17
C TRP A 242 -11.34 -0.88 -5.84
N ARG A 243 -11.94 -1.51 -6.88
CA ARG A 243 -11.30 -2.52 -7.74
C ARG A 243 -11.58 -2.18 -9.20
N TYR A 244 -10.57 -2.37 -10.04
CA TYR A 244 -10.66 -2.24 -11.49
C TYR A 244 -9.93 -3.41 -12.15
N GLY A 245 -10.66 -4.41 -12.62
CA GLY A 245 -10.06 -5.68 -13.05
C GLY A 245 -9.37 -6.40 -11.89
N SER A 246 -8.12 -6.78 -12.08
CA SER A 246 -7.29 -7.42 -11.04
C SER A 246 -6.82 -6.45 -9.95
N PRO A 247 -6.40 -5.21 -10.23
CA PRO A 247 -6.04 -4.25 -9.18
C PRO A 247 -7.20 -3.92 -8.24
N ALA A 248 -6.96 -4.08 -6.94
CA ALA A 248 -7.89 -3.73 -5.87
C ALA A 248 -7.25 -2.76 -4.85
N TRP A 249 -8.01 -2.29 -3.87
CA TRP A 249 -7.56 -1.33 -2.84
C TRP A 249 -7.03 -0.01 -3.43
N ILE A 250 -7.64 0.49 -4.53
CA ILE A 250 -7.20 1.71 -5.20
C ILE A 250 -7.36 2.92 -4.27
N ASN A 251 -8.51 3.04 -3.58
CA ASN A 251 -8.78 4.16 -2.68
C ASN A 251 -7.78 4.23 -1.51
N PRO A 252 -7.49 3.15 -0.74
CA PRO A 252 -6.46 3.18 0.31
C PRO A 252 -5.08 3.57 -0.20
N ARG A 253 -4.72 3.16 -1.43
CA ARG A 253 -3.44 3.52 -2.06
C ARG A 253 -3.35 5.02 -2.34
N ILE A 254 -4.43 5.64 -2.81
CA ILE A 254 -4.47 7.10 -3.02
C ILE A 254 -4.43 7.84 -1.68
N ASN A 255 -5.20 7.36 -0.68
CA ASN A 255 -5.26 7.97 0.64
C ASN A 255 -3.88 8.05 1.32
N LEU A 256 -3.02 7.05 1.10
CA LEU A 256 -1.66 7.05 1.63
C LEU A 256 -0.81 8.25 1.16
N PHE A 257 -1.11 8.84 0.00
CA PHE A 257 -0.38 9.99 -0.55
C PHE A 257 -0.96 11.34 -0.14
N ILE A 258 -2.26 11.42 0.17
CA ILE A 258 -2.96 12.69 0.39
C ILE A 258 -2.30 13.50 1.52
N PHE A 259 -2.13 12.88 2.70
CA PHE A 259 -1.55 13.57 3.85
C PHE A 259 -0.07 13.91 3.69
N PRO A 260 0.82 13.00 3.24
CA PRO A 260 2.21 13.34 2.98
C PRO A 260 2.40 14.50 2.00
N ILE A 261 1.63 14.53 0.92
CA ILE A 261 1.70 15.58 -0.08
C ILE A 261 1.17 16.92 0.49
N LEU A 262 0.11 16.87 1.32
CA LEU A 262 -0.44 18.05 1.98
C LEU A 262 0.59 18.74 2.89
N LEU A 263 1.46 17.98 3.55
CA LEU A 263 2.53 18.54 4.38
C LEU A 263 3.49 19.42 3.57
N GLY A 264 3.63 19.17 2.27
CA GLY A 264 4.41 19.99 1.34
C GLY A 264 3.87 21.42 1.19
N TRP A 265 2.60 21.66 1.55
CA TRP A 265 1.99 23.00 1.50
C TRP A 265 1.96 23.70 2.85
N PHE A 266 2.08 22.99 3.96
CA PHE A 266 1.96 23.57 5.30
C PHE A 266 3.09 24.55 5.62
N LEU A 267 2.72 25.64 6.29
CA LEU A 267 3.66 26.58 6.87
C LEU A 267 4.06 26.12 8.27
N VAL A 268 5.29 26.40 8.66
CA VAL A 268 5.80 26.08 9.99
C VAL A 268 5.71 27.33 10.87
N PRO A 269 5.09 27.25 12.06
CA PRO A 269 5.05 28.37 12.98
C PRO A 269 6.44 28.84 13.38
N ASN A 270 6.66 30.15 13.49
CA ASN A 270 7.98 30.70 13.82
C ASN A 270 8.37 30.49 15.29
N ARG A 271 7.38 30.41 16.21
CA ARG A 271 7.61 30.30 17.64
C ARG A 271 8.19 28.94 18.03
N LEU A 272 9.35 28.95 18.70
CA LEU A 272 10.09 27.73 19.06
C LEU A 272 9.28 26.77 19.94
N TRP A 273 8.52 27.30 20.91
CA TRP A 273 7.71 26.47 21.80
C TRP A 273 6.61 25.72 21.02
N VAL A 274 6.00 26.37 20.00
CA VAL A 274 4.99 25.70 19.15
C VAL A 274 5.64 24.54 18.38
N LYS A 275 6.82 24.74 17.82
CA LYS A 275 7.57 23.68 17.14
C LYS A 275 7.86 22.52 18.08
N ARG A 276 8.30 22.77 19.31
CA ARG A 276 8.58 21.74 20.32
C ARG A 276 7.32 20.96 20.70
N VAL A 277 6.20 21.64 20.89
CA VAL A 277 4.89 21.00 21.17
C VAL A 277 4.46 20.12 19.98
N MET A 278 4.57 20.61 18.75
CA MET A 278 4.24 19.84 17.55
C MET A 278 5.09 18.59 17.44
N VAL A 279 6.43 18.68 17.61
CA VAL A 279 7.30 17.51 17.60
C VAL A 279 6.94 16.55 18.73
N GLY A 280 6.71 17.04 19.93
CA GLY A 280 6.29 16.22 21.06
C GLY A 280 5.01 15.43 20.78
N LEU A 281 3.99 16.10 20.21
CA LEU A 281 2.73 15.44 19.80
C LEU A 281 2.96 14.38 18.71
N MET A 282 3.73 14.70 17.66
CA MET A 282 4.03 13.75 16.59
C MET A 282 4.78 12.52 17.12
N LEU A 283 5.75 12.70 18.02
CA LEU A 283 6.48 11.61 18.65
C LEU A 283 5.57 10.78 19.56
N THR A 284 4.71 11.43 20.37
CA THR A 284 3.74 10.74 21.23
C THR A 284 2.80 9.86 20.41
N LEU A 285 2.24 10.38 19.31
CA LEU A 285 1.40 9.60 18.40
C LEU A 285 2.17 8.44 17.76
N THR A 286 3.41 8.67 17.35
CA THR A 286 4.27 7.63 16.76
C THR A 286 4.57 6.52 17.76
N PHE A 287 4.98 6.85 19.00
CA PHE A 287 5.26 5.85 20.01
C PHE A 287 4.00 5.11 20.49
N TRP A 288 2.87 5.80 20.56
CA TRP A 288 1.59 5.15 20.86
C TRP A 288 1.20 4.14 19.79
N HIS A 289 1.28 4.56 18.50
CA HIS A 289 1.00 3.70 17.36
C HIS A 289 1.95 2.49 17.32
N LEU A 290 3.25 2.71 17.53
CA LEU A 290 4.24 1.65 17.60
C LEU A 290 3.98 0.68 18.76
N GLY A 291 3.59 1.19 19.93
CA GLY A 291 3.21 0.37 21.08
C GLY A 291 2.03 -0.56 20.79
N LEU A 292 0.98 -0.04 20.11
CA LEU A 292 -0.14 -0.86 19.66
C LEU A 292 0.31 -1.92 18.64
N THR A 293 1.15 -1.53 17.70
CA THR A 293 1.70 -2.43 16.68
C THR A 293 2.51 -3.57 17.32
N ILE A 294 3.39 -3.26 18.26
CA ILE A 294 4.19 -4.26 18.99
C ILE A 294 3.28 -5.22 19.77
N ARG A 295 2.26 -4.69 20.45
CA ARG A 295 1.27 -5.49 21.18
C ARG A 295 0.58 -6.49 20.26
N ASP A 296 0.11 -6.02 19.10
CA ASP A 296 -0.67 -6.84 18.18
C ASP A 296 0.24 -7.86 17.47
N TYR A 297 1.47 -7.49 17.10
CA TYR A 297 2.47 -8.45 16.59
C TYR A 297 2.85 -9.51 17.63
N HIS A 298 2.92 -9.14 18.91
CA HIS A 298 3.20 -10.13 19.96
C HIS A 298 2.09 -11.17 20.05
N ARG A 299 0.82 -10.76 19.95
CA ARG A 299 -0.33 -11.67 19.90
C ARG A 299 -0.29 -12.57 18.67
N LEU A 300 -0.15 -11.99 17.49
CA LEU A 300 -0.06 -12.73 16.22
C LEU A 300 1.12 -13.72 16.21
N ASN A 301 2.25 -13.36 16.81
CA ASN A 301 3.40 -14.26 16.91
C ASN A 301 3.13 -15.46 17.84
N LYS A 302 2.32 -15.28 18.89
CA LYS A 302 1.87 -16.38 19.76
C LYS A 302 0.97 -17.33 18.97
N ASP A 303 0.01 -16.78 18.22
CA ASP A 303 -0.90 -17.56 17.40
C ASP A 303 -0.14 -18.28 16.26
N MET A 304 0.85 -17.62 15.65
CA MET A 304 1.72 -18.22 14.63
C MET A 304 2.53 -19.40 15.18
N LYS A 305 3.01 -19.33 16.43
CA LYS A 305 3.70 -20.46 17.08
C LYS A 305 2.76 -21.67 17.24
N GLU A 306 1.50 -21.43 17.61
CA GLU A 306 0.49 -22.49 17.69
C GLU A 306 0.16 -23.03 16.30
N PHE A 307 -0.06 -22.13 15.32
CA PHE A 307 -0.32 -22.51 13.92
C PHE A 307 0.80 -23.40 13.37
N MET A 308 2.06 -23.07 13.63
CA MET A 308 3.23 -23.83 13.15
C MET A 308 3.54 -25.09 13.94
N SER A 309 2.85 -25.38 15.05
CA SER A 309 3.16 -26.53 15.91
C SER A 309 2.95 -27.88 15.23
N GLY A 310 2.03 -27.97 14.26
CA GLY A 310 1.76 -29.18 13.48
C GLY A 310 2.73 -29.46 12.33
N VAL A 311 3.62 -28.53 11.97
CA VAL A 311 4.47 -28.66 10.77
C VAL A 311 5.37 -29.88 10.77
N ARG A 312 5.84 -30.32 11.95
CA ARG A 312 6.74 -31.49 12.11
C ARG A 312 6.07 -32.83 11.78
N LEU A 313 4.75 -32.86 11.72
CA LEU A 313 3.98 -34.07 11.40
C LEU A 313 3.70 -34.21 9.90
N ILE A 314 4.01 -33.19 9.12
CA ILE A 314 3.84 -33.22 7.67
C ILE A 314 5.09 -33.85 7.04
N LYS A 315 4.87 -34.87 6.23
CA LYS A 315 5.93 -35.53 5.47
C LYS A 315 6.48 -34.55 4.42
N PRO A 316 7.80 -34.57 4.18
CA PRO A 316 8.39 -33.75 3.11
C PRO A 316 7.73 -34.02 1.75
N TYR A 317 7.64 -32.98 0.92
CA TYR A 317 7.12 -33.04 -0.46
C TYR A 317 5.66 -33.44 -0.59
N SER A 318 4.87 -33.33 0.48
CA SER A 318 3.43 -33.59 0.47
C SER A 318 2.65 -32.45 -0.17
N VAL A 319 1.42 -32.75 -0.58
CA VAL A 319 0.44 -31.74 -1.02
C VAL A 319 -0.38 -31.29 0.18
N ILE A 320 -0.35 -29.98 0.47
CA ILE A 320 -1.03 -29.40 1.62
C ILE A 320 -2.07 -28.37 1.21
N SER A 321 -3.18 -28.32 1.93
CA SER A 321 -4.22 -27.31 1.74
C SER A 321 -4.77 -26.83 3.08
N ILE A 322 -5.44 -25.68 3.06
CA ILE A 322 -6.24 -25.22 4.17
C ILE A 322 -7.69 -25.67 3.98
N LEU A 323 -8.35 -26.07 5.06
CA LEU A 323 -9.70 -26.65 5.00
C LEU A 323 -10.73 -25.63 4.50
N ASP A 324 -10.62 -24.37 4.91
CA ASP A 324 -11.45 -23.28 4.39
C ASP A 324 -10.68 -21.97 4.28
N GLN A 325 -10.58 -21.46 3.05
CA GLN A 325 -9.85 -20.22 2.76
C GLN A 325 -10.71 -18.95 2.83
N ALA A 326 -12.04 -19.06 2.79
CA ALA A 326 -12.85 -17.91 2.44
C ALA A 326 -13.52 -17.21 3.61
N THR A 327 -13.93 -17.95 4.64
CA THR A 327 -14.79 -17.42 5.71
C THR A 327 -14.13 -17.40 7.07
N ASP A 328 -13.31 -18.41 7.39
CA ASP A 328 -12.87 -18.62 8.75
C ASP A 328 -11.67 -17.79 9.18
N PHE A 329 -10.79 -17.40 8.24
CA PHE A 329 -9.65 -16.53 8.59
C PHE A 329 -10.07 -15.14 9.03
N ARG A 330 -11.11 -14.56 8.43
CA ARG A 330 -11.62 -13.23 8.82
C ARG A 330 -12.32 -13.25 10.16
N GLU A 331 -13.03 -14.34 10.47
CA GLU A 331 -13.73 -14.49 11.73
C GLU A 331 -12.81 -15.01 12.84
N ALA A 332 -11.82 -15.80 12.49
CA ALA A 332 -10.92 -16.46 13.43
C ALA A 332 -9.83 -15.53 13.96
N ASP A 333 -9.37 -14.57 13.15
CA ASP A 333 -8.44 -13.53 13.58
C ASP A 333 -9.12 -12.47 14.48
N HIS A 334 -10.13 -12.85 15.27
CA HIS A 334 -11.01 -12.03 16.11
C HIS A 334 -10.33 -11.16 17.17
N HIS A 335 -9.19 -10.60 16.83
CA HIS A 335 -8.62 -9.50 17.60
C HIS A 335 -9.28 -8.15 17.23
N GLY A 336 -10.59 -8.18 16.84
CA GLY A 336 -11.31 -7.02 16.38
C GLY A 336 -10.94 -6.71 14.93
N SER A 337 -11.29 -7.64 14.02
CA SER A 337 -11.01 -7.52 12.59
C SER A 337 -11.42 -6.19 12.03
N ILE A 338 -10.48 -5.51 11.47
CA ILE A 338 -10.78 -4.32 10.74
C ILE A 338 -10.20 -4.45 9.35
N ARG A 339 -11.04 -4.22 8.35
CA ARG A 339 -10.63 -3.87 7.00
C ARG A 339 -9.98 -4.97 6.17
N ASP A 340 -10.55 -6.14 6.10
CA ASP A 340 -10.09 -7.19 5.17
C ASP A 340 -8.66 -7.70 5.42
N LEU A 341 -8.09 -7.50 6.60
CA LEU A 341 -6.78 -8.02 6.97
C LEU A 341 -6.92 -9.42 7.55
N SER A 342 -6.24 -10.39 6.93
CA SER A 342 -6.20 -11.79 7.38
C SER A 342 -4.75 -12.25 7.52
N PRO A 343 -4.12 -12.08 8.69
CA PRO A 343 -2.70 -12.33 8.90
C PRO A 343 -2.24 -13.75 8.55
N PHE A 344 -3.13 -14.75 8.72
CA PHE A 344 -2.84 -16.16 8.45
C PHE A 344 -3.26 -16.65 7.06
N TYR A 345 -3.78 -15.77 6.20
CA TYR A 345 -4.24 -16.14 4.86
C TYR A 345 -3.21 -16.91 4.03
N HIS A 346 -1.94 -16.55 4.17
CA HIS A 346 -0.81 -17.22 3.54
C HIS A 346 0.05 -18.02 4.54
N GLY A 347 -0.45 -18.30 5.74
CA GLY A 347 0.30 -19.00 6.79
C GLY A 347 0.86 -20.35 6.35
N LEU A 348 0.13 -21.10 5.50
CA LEU A 348 0.59 -22.40 4.97
C LEU A 348 1.83 -22.29 4.07
N CYS A 349 2.18 -21.12 3.55
CA CYS A 349 3.46 -20.94 2.87
C CYS A 349 4.66 -21.26 3.78
N TYR A 350 4.55 -21.01 5.09
CA TYR A 350 5.61 -21.38 6.04
C TYR A 350 5.74 -22.89 6.22
N TYR A 351 4.62 -23.64 6.17
CA TYR A 351 4.64 -25.10 6.13
C TYR A 351 5.36 -25.59 4.87
N ALA A 352 4.96 -25.06 3.71
CA ALA A 352 5.58 -25.39 2.43
C ALA A 352 7.09 -25.12 2.42
N LEU A 353 7.53 -23.97 2.97
CA LEU A 353 8.95 -23.62 3.09
C LEU A 353 9.75 -24.56 3.99
N GLN A 354 9.16 -25.07 5.08
CA GLN A 354 9.87 -25.94 6.03
C GLN A 354 9.89 -27.39 5.59
N THR A 355 8.86 -27.87 4.87
CA THR A 355 8.70 -29.28 4.52
C THR A 355 8.97 -29.57 3.04
N GLY A 356 9.17 -28.55 2.20
CA GLY A 356 9.22 -28.70 0.75
C GLY A 356 7.87 -29.10 0.12
N SER A 357 6.78 -28.97 0.87
CA SER A 357 5.43 -29.38 0.43
C SER A 357 4.84 -28.40 -0.58
N LEU A 358 3.92 -28.89 -1.41
CA LEU A 358 3.18 -28.07 -2.37
C LEU A 358 1.91 -27.52 -1.69
N TYR A 359 1.85 -26.19 -1.49
CA TYR A 359 0.63 -25.52 -1.05
C TYR A 359 -0.25 -25.18 -2.25
N ILE A 360 -1.41 -25.82 -2.36
CA ILE A 360 -2.33 -25.65 -3.50
C ILE A 360 -3.25 -24.42 -3.41
N GLY A 361 -3.28 -23.73 -2.28
CA GLY A 361 -4.05 -22.49 -2.11
C GLY A 361 -3.39 -21.24 -2.72
N ASN A 362 -2.26 -21.40 -3.39
CA ASN A 362 -1.64 -20.30 -4.10
C ASN A 362 -2.49 -19.88 -5.30
N TYR A 363 -2.97 -18.64 -5.31
CA TYR A 363 -3.82 -18.11 -6.40
C TYR A 363 -3.01 -17.48 -7.56
N GLU A 364 -1.74 -17.24 -7.39
CA GLU A 364 -0.87 -16.58 -8.38
C GLU A 364 -0.83 -17.30 -9.73
N PRO A 365 -0.80 -18.66 -9.81
CA PRO A 365 -0.78 -19.39 -11.08
C PRO A 365 -1.97 -19.15 -12.01
N LYS A 366 -3.02 -18.47 -11.56
CA LYS A 366 -4.13 -18.04 -12.43
C LYS A 366 -3.82 -16.79 -13.26
N TYR A 367 -2.79 -16.02 -12.87
CA TYR A 367 -2.43 -14.77 -13.53
C TYR A 367 -1.35 -14.95 -14.57
N HIS A 368 -1.41 -14.17 -15.65
CA HIS A 368 -0.46 -14.26 -16.78
C HIS A 368 0.98 -13.89 -16.42
N TYR A 369 1.18 -13.07 -15.40
CA TYR A 369 2.51 -12.65 -14.98
C TYR A 369 3.25 -13.70 -14.14
N PHE A 370 2.55 -14.74 -13.66
CA PHE A 370 3.17 -15.78 -12.86
C PHE A 370 3.80 -16.84 -13.76
N PRO A 371 5.04 -17.29 -13.50
CA PRO A 371 5.77 -18.20 -14.41
C PRO A 371 5.20 -19.61 -14.48
N LEU A 372 4.39 -20.01 -13.49
CA LEU A 372 3.72 -21.29 -13.45
C LEU A 372 2.21 -21.09 -13.66
N HIS A 373 1.58 -22.01 -14.39
CA HIS A 373 0.14 -21.96 -14.62
C HIS A 373 -0.52 -23.26 -14.24
N TYR A 374 -1.78 -23.20 -13.81
CA TYR A 374 -2.56 -24.38 -13.55
C TYR A 374 -2.82 -25.17 -14.82
N LYS A 375 -2.61 -26.48 -14.77
CA LYS A 375 -2.97 -27.39 -15.85
C LYS A 375 -4.49 -27.27 -16.10
N ASN A 376 -4.87 -27.06 -17.36
CA ASN A 376 -6.28 -26.87 -17.79
C ASN A 376 -6.98 -25.60 -17.26
N GLY A 377 -6.25 -24.60 -16.78
CA GLY A 377 -6.84 -23.35 -16.29
C GLY A 377 -7.73 -23.48 -15.07
N ASN A 378 -7.82 -24.66 -14.45
CA ASN A 378 -8.72 -24.92 -13.36
C ASN A 378 -8.02 -24.65 -12.01
N TRP A 379 -8.40 -23.57 -11.34
CA TRP A 379 -7.86 -23.14 -10.04
C TRP A 379 -8.79 -23.45 -8.86
N LYS A 380 -9.93 -24.16 -9.10
CA LYS A 380 -10.88 -24.56 -8.06
C LYS A 380 -10.40 -25.83 -7.36
N PHE A 381 -9.37 -25.69 -6.52
CA PHE A 381 -8.81 -26.82 -5.76
C PHE A 381 -9.69 -27.39 -4.66
N ARG A 382 -10.84 -26.79 -4.39
CA ARG A 382 -11.75 -27.23 -3.33
C ARG A 382 -12.23 -28.68 -3.48
N TYR A 383 -11.95 -29.31 -4.62
CA TYR A 383 -12.54 -30.60 -4.98
C TYR A 383 -11.56 -31.65 -5.54
N ILE A 384 -10.25 -31.48 -5.34
CA ILE A 384 -9.31 -32.53 -5.70
C ILE A 384 -9.20 -33.50 -4.54
N HIS A 385 -10.28 -34.22 -4.28
CA HIS A 385 -10.29 -35.33 -3.34
C HIS A 385 -9.22 -36.36 -3.72
N GLY A 386 -8.49 -36.85 -2.73
CA GLY A 386 -7.47 -37.90 -2.93
C GLY A 386 -6.11 -37.40 -3.43
N GLN A 387 -5.95 -36.10 -3.75
CA GLN A 387 -4.66 -35.52 -4.15
C GLN A 387 -4.04 -34.60 -3.09
N ILE A 388 -4.72 -34.42 -1.96
CA ILE A 388 -4.23 -33.58 -0.84
C ILE A 388 -3.85 -34.53 0.28
N ASP A 389 -2.56 -34.56 0.65
CA ASP A 389 -2.06 -35.43 1.71
C ASP A 389 -2.44 -34.91 3.09
N TYR A 390 -2.44 -33.57 3.29
CA TYR A 390 -2.74 -32.94 4.57
C TYR A 390 -3.65 -31.75 4.42
N LEU A 391 -4.66 -31.66 5.32
CA LEU A 391 -5.52 -30.51 5.48
C LEU A 391 -5.24 -29.83 6.82
N VAL A 392 -5.01 -28.52 6.78
CA VAL A 392 -4.81 -27.69 7.96
C VAL A 392 -6.06 -26.86 8.20
N ALA A 393 -6.64 -26.99 9.39
CA ALA A 393 -7.77 -26.18 9.82
C ALA A 393 -7.36 -25.28 10.98
N TRP A 394 -7.63 -23.99 10.85
CA TRP A 394 -7.35 -22.97 11.84
C TRP A 394 -8.65 -22.33 12.31
N HIS A 395 -8.92 -22.33 13.61
CA HIS A 395 -10.19 -21.91 14.22
C HIS A 395 -11.44 -22.59 13.64
N GLU A 396 -11.34 -23.87 13.40
CA GLU A 396 -12.42 -24.62 12.80
C GLU A 396 -13.70 -24.58 13.65
N LYS A 397 -14.84 -24.27 13.01
CA LYS A 397 -16.16 -24.38 13.60
C LYS A 397 -16.59 -25.85 13.69
N ALA A 398 -17.20 -26.24 14.80
CA ALA A 398 -17.53 -27.63 15.14
C ALA A 398 -18.38 -28.40 14.11
N ASN A 399 -19.01 -27.73 13.15
CA ASN A 399 -19.89 -28.34 12.13
C ASN A 399 -19.55 -27.88 10.71
N HIS A 400 -18.26 -27.83 10.36
CA HIS A 400 -17.86 -27.42 9.02
C HIS A 400 -18.40 -28.40 7.97
N PRO A 401 -19.17 -27.94 6.94
CA PRO A 401 -19.79 -28.84 5.94
C PRO A 401 -18.77 -29.70 5.21
N THR A 402 -17.62 -29.15 4.87
CA THR A 402 -16.54 -29.87 4.17
C THR A 402 -15.97 -31.03 4.99
N LEU A 403 -15.96 -30.93 6.31
CA LEU A 403 -15.52 -32.08 7.17
C LEU A 403 -16.47 -33.22 7.16
N LYS A 404 -17.78 -33.00 7.01
CA LYS A 404 -18.76 -34.07 6.84
C LYS A 404 -18.57 -34.81 5.53
N GLU A 405 -18.19 -34.09 4.48
CA GLU A 405 -17.91 -34.66 3.16
C GLU A 405 -16.55 -35.39 3.15
N LEU A 406 -15.54 -34.87 3.84
CA LEU A 406 -14.16 -35.36 3.84
C LEU A 406 -13.88 -36.38 4.95
N GLY A 407 -14.79 -36.54 5.93
CA GLY A 407 -14.53 -37.30 7.16
C GLY A 407 -14.25 -38.80 6.97
N GLN A 408 -14.61 -39.38 5.79
CA GLN A 408 -14.27 -40.78 5.46
C GLN A 408 -12.83 -40.88 4.94
N ASP A 409 -12.30 -39.87 4.29
CA ASP A 409 -11.00 -39.91 3.59
C ASP A 409 -9.86 -39.36 4.43
N TYR A 410 -10.16 -38.57 5.48
CA TYR A 410 -9.17 -37.92 6.31
C TYR A 410 -9.26 -38.32 7.77
N GLN A 411 -8.08 -38.44 8.39
CA GLN A 411 -7.94 -38.77 9.82
C GLN A 411 -7.33 -37.56 10.54
N LEU A 412 -7.92 -37.13 11.67
CA LEU A 412 -7.32 -36.15 12.56
C LEU A 412 -6.06 -36.74 13.21
N ILE A 413 -4.89 -36.15 12.95
CA ILE A 413 -3.61 -36.61 13.47
C ILE A 413 -3.01 -35.68 14.54
N TYR A 414 -3.48 -34.42 14.60
CA TYR A 414 -3.00 -33.44 15.57
C TYR A 414 -4.07 -32.40 15.87
N GLN A 415 -4.15 -31.98 17.13
CA GLN A 415 -5.08 -30.95 17.58
C GLN A 415 -4.47 -30.14 18.71
N THR A 416 -4.63 -28.82 18.63
CA THR A 416 -4.43 -27.86 19.72
C THR A 416 -5.74 -27.14 20.03
N LYS A 417 -5.68 -25.98 20.70
CA LYS A 417 -6.87 -25.16 20.95
C LYS A 417 -7.47 -24.61 19.64
N GLN A 418 -6.61 -24.19 18.69
CA GLN A 418 -7.02 -23.46 17.48
C GLN A 418 -6.66 -24.21 16.20
N LEU A 419 -5.65 -25.09 16.23
CA LEU A 419 -5.14 -25.81 15.06
C LEU A 419 -5.64 -27.26 15.08
N LYS A 420 -6.13 -27.73 13.92
CA LYS A 420 -6.32 -29.15 13.64
C LYS A 420 -5.58 -29.52 12.36
N LEU A 421 -4.95 -30.69 12.36
CA LEU A 421 -4.26 -31.25 11.22
C LEU A 421 -4.85 -32.60 10.87
N TYR A 422 -5.29 -32.74 9.64
CA TYR A 422 -5.87 -33.95 9.10
C TYR A 422 -4.93 -34.53 8.04
N GLN A 423 -4.79 -35.86 8.03
CA GLN A 423 -4.04 -36.61 7.04
C GLN A 423 -4.98 -37.50 6.22
N HIS A 424 -4.76 -37.58 4.91
CA HIS A 424 -5.43 -38.50 4.00
C HIS A 424 -5.10 -39.95 4.43
N ARG A 425 -6.09 -40.84 4.47
CA ARG A 425 -5.94 -42.24 4.88
C ARG A 425 -5.21 -43.09 3.87
#